data_a03d2104d3a129e768a02ae29d2cc178
#
_entry.id   a03d2104d3a129e768a02ae29d2cc178
#
_cell.length_a   1.000
_cell.length_b   1.000
_cell.length_c   1.000
_cell.angle_alpha   90.00
_cell.angle_beta   90.00
_cell.angle_gamma   90.00
#
_symmetry.space_group_name_H-M   'P 1'
#
loop_
_entity.id
_entity.type
_entity.pdbx_description
1 polymer ?
#
loop_
_entity_poly.entity_id
_entity_poly.type
_entity_poly.pdbx_seq_one_letter_code
_entity_poly.pdbx_strand_id
1 'polypeptide(L)'
;MAPIELFQRVAATVPAYAAFLREHGVDAASIRTEADFATLPFTTKDNYTRRHPLNDLCRDGVLRGMIAVSSGSTGEPSFWARTADDEKVIADRFAQVMDGFGRRPTLAVVCFSLGTWVGGLFTLACVRHLQDRGYPITVVAPGNNPAEIARVLPQLAPLAEQTVLFGYPPFVKDVIDTLDLPWASYHIKIVTAGEVFSEEWRTLVAERAGIADPVRSFASLYGTADAGVLGNETPLSIEIRRHLAARPDKAREIFGADRLPTLVQYDPAVRYFEESGGTLLFSGDNGIPLIRYHIADEGGLIPYREMLDRIGFEPAQQGPELPFVYVFGRSRFAVSFYGANVYAENISVGLEQPEVNRAVTGKFVLAAPEGADGLHVTVELAPGQDPSDDLAEEVAARIVTHLRRLNSEFTHYVPERKQLPLITLRPYADPGDFPPGVKHRYVR
;
A
#
# COMPACT_ATOMS: atom_id res chain seq x y z
N MET A 1 -4.25 -22.50 0.11
CA MET A 1 -3.70 -23.09 1.39
C MET A 1 -4.87 -23.60 2.20
N ALA A 2 -4.80 -24.85 2.69
CA ALA A 2 -5.81 -25.33 3.63
C ALA A 2 -5.51 -24.71 5.01
N PRO A 3 -6.39 -23.87 5.56
CA PRO A 3 -6.11 -23.14 6.81
C PRO A 3 -5.89 -24.09 7.98
N ILE A 4 -6.57 -25.24 7.99
CA ILE A 4 -6.45 -26.26 9.04
C ILE A 4 -5.07 -26.92 9.03
N GLU A 5 -4.55 -27.29 7.86
CA GLU A 5 -3.20 -27.89 7.75
C GLU A 5 -2.12 -26.92 8.22
N LEU A 6 -2.25 -25.64 7.85
CA LEU A 6 -1.36 -24.61 8.34
C LEU A 6 -1.45 -24.49 9.86
N PHE A 7 -2.67 -24.40 10.40
CA PHE A 7 -2.92 -24.30 11.84
C PHE A 7 -2.28 -25.47 12.60
N GLN A 8 -2.54 -26.71 12.18
CA GLN A 8 -1.99 -27.91 12.85
C GLN A 8 -0.47 -27.91 12.85
N ARG A 9 0.15 -27.54 11.73
CA ARG A 9 1.60 -27.42 11.62
C ARG A 9 2.15 -26.34 12.55
N VAL A 10 1.53 -25.15 12.58
CA VAL A 10 1.96 -24.03 13.42
C VAL A 10 1.76 -24.37 14.91
N ALA A 11 0.64 -24.95 15.28
CA ALA A 11 0.38 -25.38 16.66
C ALA A 11 1.42 -26.40 17.16
N ALA A 12 1.91 -27.28 16.28
CA ALA A 12 2.89 -28.30 16.61
C ALA A 12 4.34 -27.79 16.65
N THR A 13 4.68 -26.75 15.85
CA THR A 13 6.09 -26.36 15.62
C THR A 13 6.45 -24.96 16.10
N VAL A 14 5.49 -24.11 16.47
CA VAL A 14 5.75 -22.74 16.91
C VAL A 14 5.50 -22.63 18.43
N PRO A 15 6.57 -22.52 19.27
CA PRO A 15 6.44 -22.51 20.72
C PRO A 15 5.49 -21.42 21.25
N ALA A 16 5.59 -20.20 20.72
CA ALA A 16 4.72 -19.08 21.09
C ALA A 16 3.24 -19.38 20.77
N TYR A 17 2.96 -20.00 19.63
CA TYR A 17 1.57 -20.30 19.27
C TYR A 17 0.98 -21.43 20.11
N ALA A 18 1.77 -22.43 20.42
CA ALA A 18 1.36 -23.47 21.37
C ALA A 18 1.10 -22.90 22.78
N ALA A 19 1.86 -21.90 23.23
CA ALA A 19 1.60 -21.19 24.47
C ALA A 19 0.31 -20.36 24.40
N PHE A 20 0.12 -19.63 23.30
CA PHE A 20 -1.09 -18.83 23.03
C PHE A 20 -2.37 -19.68 23.06
N LEU A 21 -2.36 -20.86 22.43
CA LEU A 21 -3.50 -21.79 22.47
C LEU A 21 -3.80 -22.27 23.89
N ARG A 22 -2.77 -22.61 24.67
CA ARG A 22 -2.95 -23.02 26.10
C ARG A 22 -3.54 -21.91 26.94
N GLU A 23 -3.06 -20.66 26.79
CA GLU A 23 -3.59 -19.50 27.50
C GLU A 23 -5.09 -19.27 27.22
N HIS A 24 -5.55 -19.62 26.00
CA HIS A 24 -6.94 -19.45 25.57
C HIS A 24 -7.79 -20.73 25.74
N GLY A 25 -7.23 -21.79 26.36
CA GLY A 25 -7.95 -23.04 26.58
C GLY A 25 -8.32 -23.81 25.30
N VAL A 26 -7.56 -23.61 24.21
CA VAL A 26 -7.82 -24.27 22.92
C VAL A 26 -7.03 -25.57 22.83
N ASP A 27 -7.74 -26.68 22.61
CA ASP A 27 -7.13 -27.96 22.23
C ASP A 27 -6.94 -27.98 20.71
N ALA A 28 -5.70 -27.99 20.26
CA ALA A 28 -5.38 -28.02 18.83
C ALA A 28 -5.95 -29.27 18.11
N ALA A 29 -6.09 -30.38 18.81
CA ALA A 29 -6.65 -31.62 18.23
C ALA A 29 -8.16 -31.54 17.93
N SER A 30 -8.87 -30.57 18.57
CA SER A 30 -10.30 -30.32 18.36
C SER A 30 -10.58 -29.57 17.07
N ILE A 31 -9.63 -28.84 16.53
CA ILE A 31 -9.79 -27.99 15.34
C ILE A 31 -9.60 -28.83 14.08
N ARG A 32 -10.69 -29.22 13.43
CA ARG A 32 -10.71 -30.17 12.30
C ARG A 32 -11.44 -29.64 11.05
N THR A 33 -12.30 -28.64 11.23
CA THR A 33 -13.10 -28.04 10.15
C THR A 33 -12.84 -26.55 10.05
N GLU A 34 -13.20 -25.93 8.93
CA GLU A 34 -13.12 -24.45 8.78
C GLU A 34 -14.02 -23.74 9.81
N ALA A 35 -15.13 -24.36 10.19
CA ALA A 35 -16.00 -23.83 11.25
C ALA A 35 -15.28 -23.81 12.61
N ASP A 36 -14.53 -24.89 12.94
CA ASP A 36 -13.71 -24.92 14.16
C ASP A 36 -12.59 -23.86 14.07
N PHE A 37 -11.92 -23.78 12.91
CA PHE A 37 -10.87 -22.79 12.67
C PHE A 37 -11.38 -21.35 12.89
N ALA A 38 -12.60 -21.05 12.46
CA ALA A 38 -13.23 -19.74 12.63
C ALA A 38 -13.50 -19.38 14.10
N THR A 39 -13.47 -20.35 15.03
CA THR A 39 -13.61 -20.09 16.48
C THR A 39 -12.30 -19.73 17.18
N LEU A 40 -11.15 -19.92 16.53
CA LEU A 40 -9.85 -19.62 17.12
C LEU A 40 -9.75 -18.13 17.50
N PRO A 41 -9.10 -17.81 18.62
CA PRO A 41 -8.87 -16.42 18.99
C PRO A 41 -7.96 -15.72 17.98
N PHE A 42 -8.17 -14.41 17.78
CA PHE A 42 -7.34 -13.62 16.91
C PHE A 42 -5.97 -13.38 17.52
N THR A 43 -4.91 -13.53 16.72
CA THR A 43 -3.59 -13.06 17.08
C THR A 43 -3.39 -11.61 16.62
N THR A 44 -2.71 -10.81 17.43
CA THR A 44 -2.41 -9.40 17.16
C THR A 44 -0.97 -9.08 17.56
N LYS A 45 -0.51 -7.87 17.29
CA LYS A 45 0.79 -7.41 17.85
C LYS A 45 0.79 -7.46 19.37
N ASP A 46 -0.26 -6.99 20.01
CA ASP A 46 -0.28 -6.77 21.44
C ASP A 46 -0.52 -8.06 22.24
N ASN A 47 -1.36 -8.97 21.74
CA ASN A 47 -1.65 -10.23 22.47
C ASN A 47 -0.72 -11.38 22.09
N TYR A 48 0.07 -11.25 21.00
CA TYR A 48 0.86 -12.34 20.48
C TYR A 48 2.32 -11.94 20.18
N THR A 49 2.59 -11.15 19.12
CA THR A 49 3.97 -10.99 18.63
C THR A 49 4.87 -10.18 19.58
N ARG A 50 4.32 -9.27 20.39
CA ARG A 50 5.05 -8.50 21.39
C ARG A 50 5.21 -9.23 22.72
N ARG A 51 4.45 -10.28 22.95
CA ARG A 51 4.43 -11.01 24.24
C ARG A 51 5.43 -12.17 24.29
N HIS A 52 5.98 -12.55 23.15
CA HIS A 52 6.88 -13.67 23.05
C HIS A 52 8.24 -13.29 22.48
N PRO A 53 9.34 -13.96 22.91
CA PRO A 53 10.64 -13.81 22.29
C PRO A 53 10.59 -14.12 20.79
N LEU A 54 11.40 -13.41 20.01
CA LEU A 54 11.38 -13.51 18.55
C LEU A 54 11.64 -14.93 18.03
N ASN A 55 12.53 -15.68 18.67
CA ASN A 55 12.81 -17.07 18.32
C ASN A 55 11.59 -17.97 18.54
N ASP A 56 10.82 -17.76 19.62
CA ASP A 56 9.65 -18.59 19.94
C ASP A 56 8.48 -18.36 18.98
N LEU A 57 8.46 -17.22 18.27
CA LEU A 57 7.53 -16.93 17.18
C LEU A 57 7.87 -17.69 15.88
N CYS A 58 9.09 -18.23 15.78
CA CYS A 58 9.57 -19.00 14.63
C CYS A 58 9.36 -20.50 14.84
N ARG A 59 9.38 -21.27 13.73
CA ARG A 59 9.29 -22.74 13.81
C ARG A 59 10.45 -23.32 14.61
N ASP A 60 10.13 -24.30 15.42
CA ASP A 60 11.06 -25.04 16.28
C ASP A 60 11.84 -24.14 17.26
N GLY A 61 11.37 -22.89 17.48
CA GLY A 61 12.07 -21.90 18.29
C GLY A 61 13.38 -21.41 17.68
N VAL A 62 13.58 -21.56 16.38
CA VAL A 62 14.83 -21.25 15.67
C VAL A 62 14.66 -20.07 14.74
N LEU A 63 15.38 -18.99 15.05
CA LEU A 63 15.44 -17.81 14.19
C LEU A 63 16.28 -18.08 12.93
N ARG A 64 15.68 -17.89 11.75
CA ARG A 64 16.33 -18.11 10.45
C ARG A 64 15.99 -16.99 9.47
N GLY A 65 16.87 -16.75 8.49
CA GLY A 65 16.66 -15.80 7.40
C GLY A 65 17.08 -14.37 7.74
N MET A 66 16.52 -13.43 7.02
CA MET A 66 16.76 -11.99 7.17
C MET A 66 15.79 -11.40 8.19
N ILE A 67 16.27 -10.49 9.05
CA ILE A 67 15.41 -9.76 9.98
C ILE A 67 15.03 -8.43 9.36
N ALA A 68 13.72 -8.24 9.19
CA ALA A 68 13.13 -6.97 8.81
C ALA A 68 12.55 -6.25 10.04
N VAL A 69 12.56 -4.92 10.00
CA VAL A 69 12.08 -4.06 11.08
C VAL A 69 10.86 -3.28 10.59
N SER A 70 9.81 -3.22 11.38
CA SER A 70 8.66 -2.36 11.10
C SER A 70 8.94 -0.91 11.46
N SER A 71 8.26 0.03 10.77
CA SER A 71 8.45 1.47 10.99
C SER A 71 8.04 2.00 12.38
N GLY A 72 7.44 1.15 13.21
CA GLY A 72 7.06 1.55 14.58
C GLY A 72 6.08 2.72 14.64
N SER A 73 5.10 2.80 13.73
CA SER A 73 4.09 3.88 13.67
C SER A 73 3.33 4.14 14.99
N THR A 74 3.45 3.21 15.94
CA THR A 74 2.79 3.27 17.26
C THR A 74 3.78 3.26 18.43
N GLY A 75 5.09 3.43 18.17
CA GLY A 75 6.12 3.36 19.22
C GLY A 75 7.31 2.50 18.83
N GLU A 76 7.63 1.48 19.62
CA GLU A 76 8.81 0.62 19.38
C GLU A 76 8.67 -0.22 18.09
N PRO A 77 9.76 -0.37 17.32
CA PRO A 77 9.79 -1.20 16.14
C PRO A 77 9.60 -2.68 16.49
N SER A 78 8.93 -3.44 15.62
CA SER A 78 8.81 -4.89 15.72
C SER A 78 9.73 -5.57 14.71
N PHE A 79 10.24 -6.76 15.06
CA PHE A 79 11.18 -7.52 14.24
C PHE A 79 10.47 -8.70 13.59
N TRP A 80 10.78 -8.95 12.32
CA TRP A 80 10.11 -9.94 11.48
C TRP A 80 11.14 -10.79 10.73
N ALA A 81 11.15 -12.08 10.98
CA ALA A 81 11.99 -13.01 10.21
C ALA A 81 11.40 -13.21 8.81
N ARG A 82 12.27 -13.20 7.80
CA ARG A 82 11.97 -13.51 6.40
C ARG A 82 12.93 -14.57 5.92
N THR A 83 12.40 -15.71 5.54
CA THR A 83 13.19 -16.84 5.04
C THR A 83 13.33 -16.79 3.53
N ALA A 84 14.26 -17.53 2.98
CA ALA A 84 14.39 -17.70 1.52
C ALA A 84 13.11 -18.32 0.90
N ASP A 85 12.36 -19.10 1.65
CA ASP A 85 11.09 -19.65 1.16
C ASP A 85 9.99 -18.58 1.10
N ASP A 86 9.97 -17.62 2.05
CA ASP A 86 9.10 -16.43 1.95
C ASP A 86 9.41 -15.63 0.68
N GLU A 87 10.70 -15.43 0.38
CA GLU A 87 11.14 -14.70 -0.80
C GLU A 87 10.67 -15.39 -2.09
N LYS A 88 10.80 -16.72 -2.18
CA LYS A 88 10.37 -17.51 -3.34
C LYS A 88 8.86 -17.45 -3.54
N VAL A 89 8.09 -17.58 -2.46
CA VAL A 89 6.62 -17.51 -2.49
C VAL A 89 6.15 -16.10 -2.94
N ILE A 90 6.78 -15.06 -2.43
CA ILE A 90 6.44 -13.70 -2.82
C ILE A 90 6.94 -13.35 -4.22
N ALA A 91 8.02 -13.96 -4.69
CA ALA A 91 8.48 -13.84 -6.07
C ALA A 91 7.41 -14.23 -7.10
N ASP A 92 6.43 -15.11 -6.75
CA ASP A 92 5.28 -15.40 -7.61
C ASP A 92 4.38 -14.17 -7.83
N ARG A 93 4.23 -13.31 -6.82
CA ARG A 93 3.48 -12.06 -6.97
C ARG A 93 4.22 -11.07 -7.87
N PHE A 94 5.54 -10.97 -7.70
CA PHE A 94 6.37 -10.16 -8.60
C PHE A 94 6.37 -10.72 -10.03
N ALA A 95 6.39 -12.04 -10.20
CA ALA A 95 6.28 -12.67 -11.51
C ALA A 95 4.97 -12.28 -12.21
N GLN A 96 3.84 -12.32 -11.49
CA GLN A 96 2.55 -11.91 -12.03
C GLN A 96 2.54 -10.43 -12.45
N VAL A 97 3.15 -9.55 -11.66
CA VAL A 97 3.30 -8.12 -12.03
C VAL A 97 4.16 -7.97 -13.28
N MET A 98 5.29 -8.67 -13.34
CA MET A 98 6.20 -8.61 -14.50
C MET A 98 5.58 -9.18 -15.77
N ASP A 99 4.73 -10.22 -15.66
CA ASP A 99 3.97 -10.76 -16.79
C ASP A 99 2.96 -9.72 -17.32
N GLY A 100 2.33 -8.94 -16.43
CA GLY A 100 1.47 -7.81 -16.79
C GLY A 100 2.20 -6.70 -17.53
N PHE A 101 3.48 -6.47 -17.22
CA PHE A 101 4.33 -5.48 -17.90
C PHE A 101 4.95 -6.01 -19.22
N GLY A 102 4.94 -7.32 -19.41
CA GLY A 102 5.56 -8.02 -20.54
C GLY A 102 7.00 -8.47 -20.23
N ARG A 103 7.31 -9.72 -20.59
CA ARG A 103 8.64 -10.32 -20.42
C ARG A 103 9.61 -9.79 -21.46
N ARG A 104 10.41 -8.81 -21.09
CA ARG A 104 11.47 -8.20 -21.92
C ARG A 104 12.65 -7.80 -21.06
N PRO A 105 13.84 -7.53 -21.66
CA PRO A 105 14.99 -7.01 -20.92
C PRO A 105 14.59 -5.85 -20.02
N THR A 106 14.72 -6.04 -18.71
CA THR A 106 14.19 -5.14 -17.69
C THR A 106 15.27 -4.72 -16.71
N LEU A 107 15.38 -3.40 -16.47
CA LEU A 107 16.10 -2.86 -15.34
C LEU A 107 15.12 -2.66 -14.16
N ALA A 108 15.29 -3.41 -13.08
CA ALA A 108 14.56 -3.21 -11.84
C ALA A 108 15.35 -2.27 -10.92
N VAL A 109 14.74 -1.16 -10.54
CA VAL A 109 15.34 -0.13 -9.68
C VAL A 109 14.62 -0.11 -8.35
N VAL A 110 15.26 -0.61 -7.29
CA VAL A 110 14.68 -0.69 -5.95
C VAL A 110 14.92 0.63 -5.22
N CYS A 111 13.89 1.47 -5.19
CA CYS A 111 13.88 2.80 -4.58
C CYS A 111 13.25 2.81 -3.17
N PHE A 112 12.95 1.67 -2.59
CA PHE A 112 12.57 1.58 -1.18
C PHE A 112 13.78 1.81 -0.28
N SER A 113 13.54 2.32 0.94
CA SER A 113 14.61 2.44 1.95
C SER A 113 15.30 1.10 2.16
N LEU A 114 16.62 1.11 2.12
CA LEU A 114 17.48 -0.05 2.40
C LEU A 114 17.76 -0.19 3.90
N GLY A 115 18.67 -1.07 4.26
CA GLY A 115 19.01 -1.38 5.65
C GLY A 115 18.05 -2.40 6.25
N THR A 116 17.55 -2.15 7.45
CA THR A 116 16.65 -3.09 8.15
C THR A 116 15.19 -3.03 7.71
N TRP A 117 14.81 -2.07 6.87
CA TRP A 117 13.44 -1.93 6.39
C TRP A 117 13.05 -3.07 5.44
N VAL A 118 11.85 -3.63 5.67
CA VAL A 118 11.36 -4.77 4.87
C VAL A 118 11.24 -4.45 3.37
N GLY A 119 10.87 -3.22 3.02
CA GLY A 119 10.57 -2.85 1.63
C GLY A 119 11.76 -3.01 0.68
N GLY A 120 12.96 -2.56 1.07
CA GLY A 120 14.13 -2.51 0.18
C GLY A 120 14.75 -3.88 -0.06
N LEU A 121 15.35 -4.47 0.97
CA LEU A 121 16.10 -5.73 0.83
C LEU A 121 15.21 -6.91 0.47
N PHE A 122 13.98 -6.98 1.00
CA PHE A 122 13.05 -8.05 0.67
C PHE A 122 12.58 -7.97 -0.78
N THR A 123 12.27 -6.76 -1.29
CA THR A 123 11.97 -6.57 -2.72
C THR A 123 13.15 -6.97 -3.60
N LEU A 124 14.37 -6.55 -3.24
CA LEU A 124 15.60 -6.93 -3.96
C LEU A 124 15.74 -8.46 -4.03
N ALA A 125 15.57 -9.16 -2.91
CA ALA A 125 15.65 -10.62 -2.84
C ALA A 125 14.58 -11.28 -3.73
N CYS A 126 13.31 -10.88 -3.60
CA CYS A 126 12.21 -11.42 -4.40
C CYS A 126 12.42 -11.21 -5.92
N VAL A 127 12.88 -10.01 -6.32
CA VAL A 127 13.15 -9.70 -7.73
C VAL A 127 14.31 -10.54 -8.27
N ARG A 128 15.34 -10.82 -7.47
CA ARG A 128 16.45 -11.71 -7.87
C ARG A 128 15.98 -13.14 -8.15
N HIS A 129 15.03 -13.67 -7.39
CA HIS A 129 14.44 -14.99 -7.66
C HIS A 129 13.74 -15.08 -9.03
N LEU A 130 13.37 -13.96 -9.66
CA LEU A 130 12.84 -13.97 -11.02
C LEU A 130 13.89 -14.35 -12.06
N GLN A 131 15.16 -14.04 -11.81
CA GLN A 131 16.26 -14.45 -12.71
C GLN A 131 16.36 -15.97 -12.79
N ASP A 132 16.22 -16.66 -11.66
CA ASP A 132 16.23 -18.12 -11.59
C ASP A 132 15.04 -18.74 -12.35
N ARG A 133 13.98 -17.96 -12.58
CA ARG A 133 12.77 -18.33 -13.34
C ARG A 133 12.84 -17.92 -14.82
N GLY A 134 13.99 -17.44 -15.28
CA GLY A 134 14.24 -17.06 -16.67
C GLY A 134 13.68 -15.70 -17.08
N TYR A 135 13.34 -14.81 -16.12
CA TYR A 135 13.02 -13.42 -16.46
C TYR A 135 14.32 -12.66 -16.81
N PRO A 136 14.35 -11.94 -17.95
CA PRO A 136 15.53 -11.15 -18.34
C PRO A 136 15.57 -9.85 -17.53
N ILE A 137 15.87 -9.95 -16.24
CA ILE A 137 15.82 -8.84 -15.30
C ILE A 137 17.20 -8.58 -14.69
N THR A 138 17.61 -7.33 -14.70
CA THR A 138 18.79 -6.82 -13.98
C THR A 138 18.29 -5.92 -12.86
N VAL A 139 18.89 -6.00 -11.67
CA VAL A 139 18.45 -5.23 -10.53
C VAL A 139 19.54 -4.31 -10.01
N VAL A 140 19.15 -3.07 -9.69
CA VAL A 140 19.97 -2.08 -8.97
C VAL A 140 19.16 -1.54 -7.80
N ALA A 141 19.81 -1.31 -6.67
CA ALA A 141 19.13 -0.88 -5.45
C ALA A 141 19.73 0.44 -4.91
N PRO A 142 19.41 1.60 -5.52
CA PRO A 142 19.88 2.90 -5.03
C PRO A 142 19.21 3.29 -3.71
N GLY A 143 18.14 2.60 -3.31
CA GLY A 143 17.33 2.98 -2.16
C GLY A 143 16.53 4.26 -2.42
N ASN A 144 16.07 4.89 -1.35
CA ASN A 144 15.37 6.18 -1.40
C ASN A 144 16.35 7.38 -1.50
N ASN A 145 17.32 7.29 -2.40
CA ASN A 145 18.34 8.30 -2.61
C ASN A 145 18.25 8.90 -4.03
N PRO A 146 17.64 10.10 -4.22
CA PRO A 146 17.48 10.72 -5.53
C PRO A 146 18.81 10.96 -6.25
N ALA A 147 19.88 11.34 -5.55
CA ALA A 147 21.19 11.58 -6.15
C ALA A 147 21.79 10.30 -6.74
N GLU A 148 21.63 9.16 -6.04
CA GLU A 148 22.08 7.87 -6.53
C GLU A 148 21.23 7.39 -7.72
N ILE A 149 19.92 7.63 -7.69
CA ILE A 149 19.03 7.34 -8.84
C ILE A 149 19.46 8.15 -10.05
N ALA A 150 19.69 9.45 -9.90
CA ALA A 150 20.18 10.34 -10.97
C ALA A 150 21.52 9.89 -11.55
N ARG A 151 22.37 9.29 -10.73
CA ARG A 151 23.68 8.77 -11.16
C ARG A 151 23.57 7.47 -11.96
N VAL A 152 22.70 6.53 -11.55
CA VAL A 152 22.67 5.18 -12.12
C VAL A 152 21.73 5.03 -13.31
N LEU A 153 20.57 5.71 -13.31
CA LEU A 153 19.57 5.55 -14.36
C LEU A 153 20.08 5.91 -15.76
N PRO A 154 20.77 7.04 -15.99
CA PRO A 154 21.27 7.41 -17.33
C PRO A 154 22.25 6.38 -17.91
N GLN A 155 22.93 5.63 -17.05
CA GLN A 155 23.90 4.63 -17.47
C GLN A 155 23.28 3.27 -17.75
N LEU A 156 22.25 2.89 -17.00
CA LEU A 156 21.71 1.53 -17.02
C LEU A 156 20.39 1.42 -17.78
N ALA A 157 19.51 2.42 -17.71
CA ALA A 157 18.22 2.36 -18.37
C ALA A 157 18.32 2.19 -19.90
N PRO A 158 19.28 2.83 -20.63
CA PRO A 158 19.44 2.60 -22.06
C PRO A 158 19.87 1.17 -22.45
N LEU A 159 20.30 0.33 -21.49
CA LEU A 159 20.69 -1.05 -21.71
C LEU A 159 19.53 -2.04 -21.58
N ALA A 160 18.34 -1.56 -21.23
CA ALA A 160 17.13 -2.36 -21.04
C ALA A 160 16.01 -1.87 -21.97
N GLU A 161 15.04 -2.72 -22.24
CA GLU A 161 13.84 -2.36 -23.02
C GLU A 161 12.75 -1.71 -22.18
N GLN A 162 12.82 -1.88 -20.86
CA GLN A 162 11.94 -1.20 -19.89
C GLN A 162 12.65 -1.06 -18.54
N THR A 163 12.24 -0.03 -17.78
CA THR A 163 12.75 0.22 -16.43
C THR A 163 11.59 0.17 -15.44
N VAL A 164 11.70 -0.64 -14.40
CA VAL A 164 10.70 -0.77 -13.34
C VAL A 164 11.19 -0.06 -12.07
N LEU A 165 10.49 0.98 -11.64
CA LEU A 165 10.75 1.67 -10.38
C LEU A 165 9.92 1.02 -9.26
N PHE A 166 10.58 0.50 -8.21
CA PHE A 166 9.93 -0.03 -7.01
C PHE A 166 10.06 0.96 -5.88
N GLY A 167 8.96 1.56 -5.39
CA GLY A 167 9.07 2.58 -4.34
C GLY A 167 7.74 2.98 -3.71
N TYR A 168 7.81 3.86 -2.72
CA TYR A 168 6.63 4.52 -2.17
C TYR A 168 6.01 5.48 -3.17
N PRO A 169 4.67 5.57 -3.26
CA PRO A 169 4.02 6.51 -4.17
C PRO A 169 4.55 7.95 -4.07
N PRO A 170 4.64 8.58 -2.89
CA PRO A 170 5.18 9.95 -2.78
C PRO A 170 6.64 10.06 -3.24
N PHE A 171 7.48 9.07 -2.91
CA PHE A 171 8.89 9.11 -3.30
C PHE A 171 9.09 8.92 -4.81
N VAL A 172 8.34 8.00 -5.43
CA VAL A 172 8.40 7.78 -6.88
C VAL A 172 7.97 9.04 -7.62
N LYS A 173 6.89 9.69 -7.17
CA LYS A 173 6.44 10.97 -7.72
C LYS A 173 7.52 12.05 -7.56
N ASP A 174 8.08 12.21 -6.36
CA ASP A 174 9.12 13.19 -6.08
C ASP A 174 10.35 13.03 -7.00
N VAL A 175 10.81 11.80 -7.20
CA VAL A 175 11.91 11.47 -8.11
C VAL A 175 11.58 11.84 -9.56
N ILE A 176 10.37 11.52 -10.03
CA ILE A 176 9.94 11.84 -11.41
C ILE A 176 9.80 13.35 -11.59
N ASP A 177 9.32 14.06 -10.57
CA ASP A 177 9.10 15.50 -10.63
C ASP A 177 10.40 16.34 -10.52
N THR A 178 11.39 15.85 -9.77
CA THR A 178 12.57 16.63 -9.40
C THR A 178 13.82 16.31 -10.21
N LEU A 179 13.93 15.08 -10.75
CA LEU A 179 15.08 14.72 -11.55
C LEU A 179 14.87 15.04 -13.03
N ASP A 180 15.76 15.85 -13.59
CA ASP A 180 15.78 16.14 -15.03
C ASP A 180 16.33 14.94 -15.83
N LEU A 181 15.47 13.96 -16.06
CA LEU A 181 15.78 12.72 -16.77
C LEU A 181 14.80 12.52 -17.94
N PRO A 182 15.24 11.88 -19.03
CA PRO A 182 14.37 11.60 -20.18
C PRO A 182 13.43 10.41 -19.90
N TRP A 183 12.54 10.54 -18.93
CA TRP A 183 11.68 9.49 -18.40
C TRP A 183 10.98 8.67 -19.48
N ALA A 184 10.40 9.34 -20.48
CA ALA A 184 9.67 8.68 -21.57
C ALA A 184 10.56 7.71 -22.38
N SER A 185 11.87 7.97 -22.49
CA SER A 185 12.81 7.12 -23.22
C SER A 185 13.20 5.85 -22.46
N TYR A 186 12.93 5.80 -21.15
CA TYR A 186 13.28 4.65 -20.30
C TYR A 186 12.15 3.62 -20.23
N HIS A 187 11.02 3.85 -20.90
CA HIS A 187 9.85 2.96 -20.89
C HIS A 187 9.44 2.54 -19.46
N ILE A 188 9.22 3.55 -18.64
CA ILE A 188 9.01 3.39 -17.19
C ILE A 188 7.78 2.52 -16.89
N LYS A 189 7.96 1.61 -15.95
CA LYS A 189 6.94 0.88 -15.21
C LYS A 189 7.09 1.18 -13.72
N ILE A 190 6.00 1.12 -12.97
CA ILE A 190 6.01 1.52 -11.56
C ILE A 190 5.34 0.45 -10.70
N VAL A 191 6.06 0.00 -9.68
CA VAL A 191 5.52 -0.89 -8.63
C VAL A 191 5.58 -0.16 -7.31
N THR A 192 4.43 0.07 -6.72
CA THR A 192 4.32 0.78 -5.45
C THR A 192 3.93 -0.14 -4.30
N ALA A 193 4.26 0.25 -3.09
CA ALA A 193 3.81 -0.40 -1.86
C ALA A 193 3.79 0.58 -0.68
N GLY A 194 3.03 0.22 0.37
CA GLY A 194 3.10 0.86 1.67
C GLY A 194 2.19 2.06 1.87
N GLU A 195 1.60 2.61 0.82
CA GLU A 195 0.62 3.69 0.89
C GLU A 195 -0.44 3.53 -0.20
N VAL A 196 -1.64 4.05 0.06
CA VAL A 196 -2.71 4.17 -0.92
C VAL A 196 -2.49 5.40 -1.79
N PHE A 197 -3.04 5.38 -3.00
CA PHE A 197 -3.06 6.54 -3.91
C PHE A 197 -4.33 6.53 -4.77
N SER A 198 -4.68 7.68 -5.34
CA SER A 198 -5.84 7.86 -6.19
C SER A 198 -5.57 7.45 -7.65
N GLU A 199 -6.62 7.33 -8.47
CA GLU A 199 -6.44 7.14 -9.91
C GLU A 199 -5.99 8.44 -10.60
N GLU A 200 -6.29 9.59 -10.01
CA GLU A 200 -5.75 10.90 -10.40
C GLU A 200 -4.23 10.93 -10.25
N TRP A 201 -3.71 10.43 -9.10
CA TRP A 201 -2.26 10.29 -8.89
C TRP A 201 -1.61 9.39 -9.96
N ARG A 202 -2.23 8.22 -10.26
CA ARG A 202 -1.73 7.30 -11.29
C ARG A 202 -1.65 7.99 -12.65
N THR A 203 -2.68 8.74 -13.01
CA THR A 203 -2.75 9.49 -14.28
C THR A 203 -1.68 10.59 -14.32
N LEU A 204 -1.55 11.38 -13.25
CA LEU A 204 -0.57 12.44 -13.14
C LEU A 204 0.88 11.93 -13.27
N VAL A 205 1.21 10.86 -12.55
CA VAL A 205 2.55 10.26 -12.63
C VAL A 205 2.81 9.62 -14.00
N ALA A 206 1.79 9.00 -14.61
CA ALA A 206 1.90 8.46 -15.95
C ALA A 206 2.22 9.55 -16.99
N GLU A 207 1.53 10.68 -16.93
CA GLU A 207 1.77 11.82 -17.83
C GLU A 207 3.20 12.36 -17.67
N ARG A 208 3.67 12.54 -16.44
CA ARG A 208 5.01 13.07 -16.15
C ARG A 208 6.14 12.13 -16.56
N ALA A 209 5.91 10.82 -16.43
CA ALA A 209 6.87 9.80 -16.83
C ALA A 209 6.76 9.40 -18.32
N GLY A 210 5.82 9.99 -19.08
CA GLY A 210 5.58 9.63 -20.49
C GLY A 210 5.02 8.21 -20.67
N ILE A 211 4.23 7.72 -19.71
CA ILE A 211 3.62 6.38 -19.73
C ILE A 211 2.29 6.45 -20.47
N ALA A 212 2.21 5.83 -21.65
CA ALA A 212 1.01 5.85 -22.48
C ALA A 212 -0.12 4.92 -21.99
N ASP A 213 0.22 3.79 -21.37
CA ASP A 213 -0.73 2.80 -20.84
C ASP A 213 -0.54 2.58 -19.34
N PRO A 214 -1.24 3.35 -18.49
CA PRO A 214 -1.14 3.20 -17.04
C PRO A 214 -1.65 1.85 -16.53
N VAL A 215 -2.57 1.19 -17.23
CA VAL A 215 -3.14 -0.10 -16.80
C VAL A 215 -2.10 -1.20 -16.83
N ARG A 216 -1.22 -1.18 -17.85
CA ARG A 216 -0.13 -2.16 -18.03
C ARG A 216 1.25 -1.62 -17.64
N SER A 217 1.29 -0.54 -16.87
CA SER A 217 2.56 0.08 -16.46
C SER A 217 2.65 0.36 -14.96
N PHE A 218 1.58 0.12 -14.23
CA PHE A 218 1.54 0.25 -12.78
C PHE A 218 1.12 -1.05 -12.13
N ALA A 219 1.59 -1.26 -10.89
CA ALA A 219 1.04 -2.21 -9.95
C ALA A 219 1.26 -1.71 -8.52
N SER A 220 0.26 -1.86 -7.67
CA SER A 220 0.42 -1.67 -6.23
C SER A 220 0.47 -3.02 -5.53
N LEU A 221 1.33 -3.12 -4.53
CA LEU A 221 1.43 -4.28 -3.65
C LEU A 221 0.73 -3.97 -2.34
N TYR A 222 -0.28 -4.75 -1.99
CA TYR A 222 -0.82 -4.76 -0.65
C TYR A 222 0.03 -5.67 0.22
N GLY A 223 0.55 -5.13 1.30
CA GLY A 223 1.38 -5.86 2.23
C GLY A 223 1.73 -5.07 3.48
N THR A 224 2.23 -5.78 4.47
CA THR A 224 2.66 -5.20 5.74
C THR A 224 4.03 -5.76 6.14
N ALA A 225 4.71 -5.08 7.05
CA ALA A 225 5.95 -5.62 7.62
C ALA A 225 5.72 -6.97 8.31
N ASP A 226 4.52 -7.18 8.84
CA ASP A 226 4.11 -8.39 9.57
C ASP A 226 3.94 -9.57 8.60
N ALA A 227 3.20 -9.35 7.52
CA ALA A 227 2.74 -10.39 6.60
C ALA A 227 3.58 -10.56 5.34
N GLY A 228 4.43 -9.59 4.99
CA GLY A 228 5.00 -9.49 3.66
C GLY A 228 3.95 -9.04 2.65
N VAL A 229 4.10 -9.42 1.38
CA VAL A 229 3.12 -9.12 0.34
C VAL A 229 1.93 -10.08 0.45
N LEU A 230 0.74 -9.51 0.53
CA LEU A 230 -0.53 -10.21 0.66
C LEU A 230 -1.28 -10.33 -0.67
N GLY A 231 -1.16 -9.32 -1.52
CA GLY A 231 -1.76 -9.27 -2.85
C GLY A 231 -1.13 -8.20 -3.71
N ASN A 232 -1.46 -8.18 -4.99
CA ASN A 232 -0.97 -7.19 -5.93
C ASN A 232 -2.07 -6.74 -6.90
N GLU A 233 -1.98 -5.50 -7.35
CA GLU A 233 -2.78 -5.06 -8.49
C GLU A 233 -2.41 -5.87 -9.74
N THR A 234 -3.42 -6.15 -10.55
CA THR A 234 -3.31 -6.73 -11.88
C THR A 234 -3.90 -5.74 -12.89
N PRO A 235 -3.62 -5.85 -14.18
CA PRO A 235 -4.28 -5.01 -15.18
C PRO A 235 -5.81 -5.01 -15.05
N LEU A 236 -6.40 -6.15 -14.72
CA LEU A 236 -7.84 -6.26 -14.46
C LEU A 236 -8.27 -5.43 -13.24
N SER A 237 -7.60 -5.57 -12.11
CA SER A 237 -7.98 -4.82 -10.90
C SER A 237 -7.79 -3.31 -11.06
N ILE A 238 -6.77 -2.88 -11.82
CA ILE A 238 -6.55 -1.48 -12.17
C ILE A 238 -7.67 -0.96 -13.06
N GLU A 239 -8.07 -1.70 -14.09
CA GLU A 239 -9.18 -1.31 -14.98
C GLU A 239 -10.48 -1.16 -14.18
N ILE A 240 -10.80 -2.13 -13.33
CA ILE A 240 -11.97 -2.06 -12.44
C ILE A 240 -11.90 -0.82 -11.55
N ARG A 241 -10.77 -0.58 -10.91
CA ARG A 241 -10.58 0.55 -9.99
C ARG A 241 -10.72 1.89 -10.71
N ARG A 242 -10.15 2.04 -11.92
CA ARG A 242 -10.31 3.24 -12.78
C ARG A 242 -11.77 3.45 -13.21
N HIS A 243 -12.47 2.38 -13.57
CA HIS A 243 -13.90 2.46 -13.89
C HIS A 243 -14.72 2.96 -12.70
N LEU A 244 -14.45 2.45 -11.50
CA LEU A 244 -15.14 2.83 -10.27
C LEU A 244 -14.77 4.24 -9.79
N ALA A 245 -13.54 4.70 -10.01
CA ALA A 245 -13.13 6.08 -9.71
C ALA A 245 -13.99 7.12 -10.44
N ALA A 246 -14.42 6.81 -11.67
CA ALA A 246 -15.32 7.64 -12.45
C ALA A 246 -16.80 7.49 -12.04
N ARG A 247 -17.13 6.56 -11.13
CA ARG A 247 -18.52 6.20 -10.72
C ARG A 247 -18.61 6.01 -9.21
N PRO A 248 -18.55 7.10 -8.42
CA PRO A 248 -18.55 7.01 -6.95
C PRO A 248 -19.76 6.27 -6.36
N ASP A 249 -20.95 6.43 -6.97
CA ASP A 249 -22.15 5.72 -6.50
C ASP A 249 -22.03 4.21 -6.68
N LYS A 250 -21.45 3.76 -7.78
CA LYS A 250 -21.19 2.34 -8.04
C LYS A 250 -20.10 1.79 -7.12
N ALA A 251 -19.06 2.58 -6.85
CA ALA A 251 -18.05 2.22 -5.87
C ALA A 251 -18.63 2.06 -4.46
N ARG A 252 -19.52 2.98 -4.05
CA ARG A 252 -20.25 2.89 -2.77
C ARG A 252 -21.15 1.64 -2.69
N GLU A 253 -21.86 1.32 -3.77
CA GLU A 253 -22.68 0.10 -3.85
C GLU A 253 -21.84 -1.17 -3.62
N ILE A 254 -20.63 -1.23 -4.21
CA ILE A 254 -19.76 -2.40 -4.14
C ILE A 254 -19.02 -2.50 -2.80
N PHE A 255 -18.45 -1.40 -2.31
CA PHE A 255 -17.55 -1.38 -1.17
C PHE A 255 -18.18 -0.85 0.13
N GLY A 256 -19.41 -0.35 0.08
CA GLY A 256 -20.10 0.19 1.25
C GLY A 256 -19.51 1.50 1.81
N ALA A 257 -18.66 2.19 1.06
CA ALA A 257 -17.98 3.41 1.50
C ALA A 257 -17.83 4.42 0.35
N ASP A 258 -17.76 5.71 0.69
CA ASP A 258 -17.55 6.79 -0.28
C ASP A 258 -16.11 6.83 -0.82
N ARG A 259 -15.16 6.17 -0.13
CA ARG A 259 -13.75 6.07 -0.55
C ARG A 259 -13.57 4.94 -1.54
N LEU A 260 -12.68 5.14 -2.52
CA LEU A 260 -12.24 4.07 -3.41
C LEU A 260 -11.05 3.33 -2.75
N PRO A 261 -11.19 2.03 -2.44
CA PRO A 261 -10.12 1.27 -1.80
C PRO A 261 -8.99 0.93 -2.77
N THR A 262 -7.82 0.55 -2.25
CA THR A 262 -6.87 -0.27 -2.99
C THR A 262 -7.52 -1.60 -3.31
N LEU A 263 -7.49 -2.01 -4.58
CA LEU A 263 -8.10 -3.25 -5.07
C LEU A 263 -7.02 -4.15 -5.65
N VAL A 264 -6.74 -5.26 -4.99
CA VAL A 264 -5.72 -6.22 -5.42
C VAL A 264 -6.29 -7.63 -5.54
N GLN A 265 -5.62 -8.47 -6.32
CA GLN A 265 -5.89 -9.90 -6.32
C GLN A 265 -4.87 -10.63 -5.44
N TYR A 266 -5.31 -11.70 -4.78
CA TYR A 266 -4.45 -12.53 -3.95
C TYR A 266 -4.59 -14.01 -4.32
N ASP A 267 -3.61 -14.81 -3.93
CA ASP A 267 -3.61 -16.25 -4.17
C ASP A 267 -4.06 -17.00 -2.91
N PRO A 268 -5.25 -17.63 -2.94
CA PRO A 268 -5.76 -18.39 -1.80
C PRO A 268 -4.89 -19.63 -1.47
N ALA A 269 -4.08 -20.11 -2.41
CA ALA A 269 -3.13 -21.19 -2.14
C ALA A 269 -1.97 -20.75 -1.23
N VAL A 270 -1.73 -19.44 -1.13
CA VAL A 270 -0.61 -18.86 -0.36
C VAL A 270 -1.08 -18.11 0.89
N ARG A 271 -2.22 -17.43 0.80
CA ARG A 271 -2.79 -16.61 1.89
C ARG A 271 -4.24 -16.97 2.12
N TYR A 272 -4.59 -17.21 3.36
CA TYR A 272 -5.99 -17.38 3.76
C TYR A 272 -6.47 -16.10 4.44
N PHE A 273 -7.49 -15.48 3.87
CA PHE A 273 -8.13 -14.29 4.41
C PHE A 273 -9.49 -14.59 5.02
N GLU A 274 -9.82 -13.84 6.05
CA GLU A 274 -11.15 -13.80 6.67
C GLU A 274 -11.56 -12.33 6.87
N GLU A 275 -12.86 -12.10 6.98
CA GLU A 275 -13.42 -10.81 7.38
C GLU A 275 -14.01 -10.89 8.78
N SER A 276 -13.79 -9.86 9.58
CA SER A 276 -14.39 -9.75 10.91
C SER A 276 -14.67 -8.28 11.22
N GLY A 277 -15.96 -7.96 11.33
CA GLY A 277 -16.39 -6.59 11.68
C GLY A 277 -15.90 -5.51 10.74
N GLY A 278 -15.83 -5.78 9.42
CA GLY A 278 -15.34 -4.83 8.41
C GLY A 278 -13.82 -4.68 8.36
N THR A 279 -13.09 -5.56 9.05
CA THR A 279 -11.63 -5.60 9.03
C THR A 279 -11.11 -6.95 8.54
N LEU A 280 -9.86 -6.97 8.08
CA LEU A 280 -9.23 -8.14 7.51
C LEU A 280 -8.41 -8.91 8.55
N LEU A 281 -8.57 -10.22 8.53
CA LEU A 281 -7.69 -11.20 9.16
C LEU A 281 -6.95 -11.96 8.08
N PHE A 282 -5.74 -12.40 8.37
CA PHE A 282 -5.06 -13.32 7.47
C PHE A 282 -4.34 -14.43 8.22
N SER A 283 -4.18 -15.56 7.54
CA SER A 283 -3.30 -16.64 7.95
C SER A 283 -2.28 -16.91 6.84
N GLY A 284 -1.03 -17.11 7.22
CA GLY A 284 0.05 -17.32 6.27
C GLY A 284 1.26 -18.00 6.87
N ASP A 285 1.93 -18.78 6.02
CA ASP A 285 3.12 -19.54 6.35
C ASP A 285 4.36 -18.71 6.01
N ASN A 286 4.82 -17.91 6.96
CA ASN A 286 5.98 -17.04 6.84
C ASN A 286 7.10 -17.50 7.80
N GLY A 287 8.25 -16.83 7.79
CA GLY A 287 9.32 -17.05 8.77
C GLY A 287 8.83 -16.89 10.23
N ILE A 288 7.86 -16.01 10.44
CA ILE A 288 6.97 -16.00 11.61
C ILE A 288 5.59 -16.40 11.09
N PRO A 289 5.15 -17.66 11.27
CA PRO A 289 3.81 -18.08 10.83
C PRO A 289 2.73 -17.37 11.63
N LEU A 290 1.69 -16.92 10.95
CA LEU A 290 0.59 -16.18 11.56
C LEU A 290 -0.73 -16.91 11.29
N ILE A 291 -1.53 -17.09 12.32
CA ILE A 291 -2.87 -17.71 12.26
C ILE A 291 -3.89 -16.69 12.74
N ARG A 292 -4.90 -16.41 11.89
CA ARG A 292 -5.97 -15.44 12.15
C ARG A 292 -5.42 -14.11 12.71
N TYR A 293 -4.40 -13.59 12.03
CA TYR A 293 -3.72 -12.38 12.47
C TYR A 293 -4.50 -11.15 12.05
N HIS A 294 -4.88 -10.35 13.05
CA HIS A 294 -5.65 -9.15 12.88
C HIS A 294 -4.72 -7.94 12.71
N ILE A 295 -4.61 -7.44 11.51
CA ILE A 295 -3.78 -6.26 11.17
C ILE A 295 -4.52 -4.93 11.35
N ALA A 296 -5.82 -4.99 11.62
CA ALA A 296 -6.71 -3.83 11.76
C ALA A 296 -6.79 -2.96 10.49
N ASP A 297 -6.62 -3.55 9.31
CA ASP A 297 -6.91 -2.90 8.04
C ASP A 297 -8.40 -3.05 7.74
N GLU A 298 -9.09 -1.94 7.48
CA GLU A 298 -10.47 -1.92 7.01
C GLU A 298 -10.53 -2.39 5.56
N GLY A 299 -11.48 -3.27 5.26
CA GLY A 299 -11.61 -3.83 3.93
C GLY A 299 -12.45 -5.09 3.90
N GLY A 300 -12.42 -5.80 2.78
CA GLY A 300 -13.16 -7.04 2.61
C GLY A 300 -12.68 -7.84 1.40
N LEU A 301 -13.40 -8.93 1.15
CA LEU A 301 -13.10 -9.90 0.12
C LEU A 301 -14.25 -9.97 -0.88
N ILE A 302 -13.92 -10.06 -2.17
CA ILE A 302 -14.93 -10.27 -3.21
C ILE A 302 -14.43 -11.39 -4.13
N PRO A 303 -15.20 -12.50 -4.28
CA PRO A 303 -14.88 -13.54 -5.23
C PRO A 303 -14.76 -13.00 -6.66
N TYR A 304 -13.91 -13.61 -7.48
CA TYR A 304 -13.63 -13.17 -8.85
C TYR A 304 -14.91 -12.94 -9.68
N ARG A 305 -15.79 -13.93 -9.76
CA ARG A 305 -17.03 -13.86 -10.54
C ARG A 305 -18.00 -12.82 -9.99
N GLU A 306 -18.12 -12.76 -8.66
CA GLU A 306 -18.98 -11.78 -8.02
C GLU A 306 -18.54 -10.33 -8.30
N MET A 307 -17.22 -10.07 -8.34
CA MET A 307 -16.70 -8.76 -8.71
C MET A 307 -17.13 -8.41 -10.16
N LEU A 308 -16.95 -9.33 -11.11
CA LEU A 308 -17.33 -9.10 -12.51
C LEU A 308 -18.84 -8.85 -12.66
N ASP A 309 -19.67 -9.58 -11.93
CA ASP A 309 -21.12 -9.38 -11.93
C ASP A 309 -21.52 -8.02 -11.36
N ARG A 310 -20.81 -7.56 -10.30
CA ARG A 310 -21.12 -6.31 -9.62
C ARG A 310 -20.67 -5.05 -10.36
N ILE A 311 -19.55 -5.10 -11.11
CA ILE A 311 -18.98 -3.89 -11.75
C ILE A 311 -19.85 -3.32 -12.87
N GLY A 312 -20.67 -4.15 -13.53
CA GLY A 312 -21.63 -3.72 -14.56
C GLY A 312 -20.98 -3.33 -15.91
N PHE A 313 -19.77 -3.80 -16.19
CA PHE A 313 -19.12 -3.68 -17.50
C PHE A 313 -18.24 -4.91 -17.76
N GLU A 314 -17.90 -5.15 -19.03
CA GLU A 314 -16.97 -6.21 -19.42
C GLU A 314 -15.55 -5.63 -19.52
N PRO A 315 -14.62 -6.05 -18.62
CA PRO A 315 -13.26 -5.54 -18.67
C PRO A 315 -12.51 -5.95 -19.94
N ALA A 316 -11.75 -5.03 -20.52
CA ALA A 316 -10.86 -5.33 -21.63
C ALA A 316 -9.64 -6.16 -21.21
N GLN A 317 -9.26 -6.04 -19.94
CA GLN A 317 -8.15 -6.78 -19.38
C GLN A 317 -8.62 -8.12 -18.82
N GLN A 318 -7.98 -9.19 -19.29
CA GLN A 318 -8.15 -10.51 -18.70
C GLN A 318 -7.02 -10.77 -17.69
N GLY A 319 -7.30 -11.56 -16.69
CA GLY A 319 -6.34 -11.90 -15.63
C GLY A 319 -6.62 -13.30 -15.06
N PRO A 320 -5.79 -13.77 -14.13
CA PRO A 320 -6.09 -15.00 -13.43
C PRO A 320 -7.42 -14.88 -12.66
N GLU A 321 -8.20 -15.97 -12.63
CA GLU A 321 -9.45 -16.04 -11.86
C GLU A 321 -9.15 -16.10 -10.33
N LEU A 322 -8.46 -15.10 -9.83
CA LEU A 322 -8.15 -14.95 -8.41
C LEU A 322 -9.14 -14.01 -7.72
N PRO A 323 -9.50 -14.27 -6.46
CA PRO A 323 -10.35 -13.38 -5.70
C PRO A 323 -9.69 -12.04 -5.45
N PHE A 324 -10.50 -11.05 -5.16
CA PHE A 324 -10.08 -9.70 -4.81
C PHE A 324 -10.10 -9.49 -3.30
N VAL A 325 -9.12 -8.75 -2.81
CA VAL A 325 -9.16 -8.08 -1.52
C VAL A 325 -9.13 -6.58 -1.75
N TYR A 326 -10.06 -5.87 -1.13
CA TYR A 326 -10.09 -4.42 -1.13
C TYR A 326 -9.72 -3.88 0.25
N VAL A 327 -8.94 -2.80 0.27
CA VAL A 327 -8.36 -2.27 1.50
C VAL A 327 -8.46 -0.75 1.51
N PHE A 328 -9.12 -0.23 2.54
CA PHE A 328 -9.18 1.22 2.80
C PHE A 328 -7.98 1.72 3.61
N GLY A 329 -7.16 0.83 4.15
CA GLY A 329 -6.12 1.14 5.11
C GLY A 329 -6.65 1.15 6.55
N ARG A 330 -5.92 1.83 7.43
CA ARG A 330 -6.28 1.89 8.85
C ARG A 330 -7.11 3.14 9.14
N SER A 331 -8.19 3.01 9.89
CA SER A 331 -9.05 4.14 10.34
C SER A 331 -8.29 5.26 11.07
N ARG A 332 -7.11 4.98 11.62
CA ARG A 332 -6.22 5.95 12.30
C ARG A 332 -5.71 7.09 11.41
N PHE A 333 -5.92 7.03 10.08
CA PHE A 333 -5.53 8.08 9.14
C PHE A 333 -6.69 9.02 8.78
N ALA A 334 -7.77 9.00 9.57
CA ALA A 334 -8.86 9.94 9.47
C ALA A 334 -8.79 11.00 10.58
N VAL A 335 -9.23 12.20 10.24
CA VAL A 335 -9.49 13.28 11.20
C VAL A 335 -10.99 13.42 11.35
N SER A 336 -11.51 13.41 12.59
CA SER A 336 -12.91 13.68 12.82
C SER A 336 -13.15 15.19 12.86
N PHE A 337 -14.05 15.68 12.00
CA PHE A 337 -14.40 17.09 11.92
C PHE A 337 -15.92 17.24 11.80
N TYR A 338 -16.57 17.87 12.79
CA TYR A 338 -18.03 17.96 12.90
C TYR A 338 -18.77 16.61 12.80
N GLY A 339 -18.15 15.53 13.22
CA GLY A 339 -18.70 14.18 13.13
C GLY A 339 -18.46 13.47 11.79
N ALA A 340 -17.92 14.15 10.79
CA ALA A 340 -17.45 13.53 9.56
C ALA A 340 -16.03 13.02 9.73
N ASN A 341 -15.73 11.84 9.19
CA ASN A 341 -14.39 11.31 9.10
C ASN A 341 -13.76 11.79 7.78
N VAL A 342 -12.72 12.62 7.87
CA VAL A 342 -11.98 13.11 6.71
C VAL A 342 -10.67 12.33 6.59
N TYR A 343 -10.52 11.63 5.49
CA TYR A 343 -9.37 10.78 5.21
C TYR A 343 -8.31 11.50 4.37
N ALA A 344 -7.06 11.07 4.49
CA ALA A 344 -5.96 11.63 3.70
C ALA A 344 -6.25 11.59 2.19
N GLU A 345 -6.86 10.52 1.70
CA GLU A 345 -7.21 10.35 0.29
C GLU A 345 -8.19 11.41 -0.22
N ASN A 346 -9.06 11.91 0.66
CA ASN A 346 -10.00 12.98 0.30
C ASN A 346 -9.27 14.30 0.00
N ILE A 347 -8.13 14.53 0.64
CA ILE A 347 -7.29 15.72 0.43
C ILE A 347 -6.39 15.55 -0.78
N SER A 348 -5.76 14.37 -0.91
CA SER A 348 -4.82 14.07 -2.01
C SER A 348 -5.39 14.39 -3.38
N VAL A 349 -6.64 13.97 -3.65
CA VAL A 349 -7.30 14.18 -4.93
C VAL A 349 -7.39 15.67 -5.29
N GLY A 350 -7.59 16.55 -4.31
CA GLY A 350 -7.59 18.00 -4.52
C GLY A 350 -6.20 18.54 -4.93
N LEU A 351 -5.14 18.00 -4.33
CA LEU A 351 -3.75 18.38 -4.63
C LEU A 351 -3.22 17.83 -5.97
N GLU A 352 -3.88 16.80 -6.51
CA GLU A 352 -3.53 16.16 -7.77
C GLU A 352 -4.15 16.84 -8.99
N GLN A 353 -4.99 17.87 -8.79
CA GLN A 353 -5.67 18.58 -9.87
C GLN A 353 -4.70 19.42 -10.70
N PRO A 354 -4.95 19.55 -12.04
CA PRO A 354 -4.03 20.26 -12.96
C PRO A 354 -3.69 21.68 -12.55
N GLU A 355 -4.59 22.38 -11.87
CA GLU A 355 -4.43 23.77 -11.47
C GLU A 355 -3.39 23.97 -10.37
N VAL A 356 -3.18 22.97 -9.53
CA VAL A 356 -2.30 23.07 -8.34
C VAL A 356 -1.14 22.06 -8.34
N ASN A 357 -1.26 20.95 -9.05
CA ASN A 357 -0.33 19.81 -8.94
C ASN A 357 1.12 20.12 -9.34
N ARG A 358 1.37 21.21 -10.07
CA ARG A 358 2.72 21.67 -10.43
C ARG A 358 3.35 22.54 -9.36
N ALA A 359 2.53 23.17 -8.52
CA ALA A 359 2.98 24.05 -7.45
C ALA A 359 3.20 23.29 -6.12
N VAL A 360 2.66 22.06 -5.98
CA VAL A 360 2.74 21.28 -4.75
C VAL A 360 3.31 19.88 -5.01
N THR A 361 3.97 19.28 -4.01
CA THR A 361 4.49 17.91 -4.11
C THR A 361 3.38 16.84 -3.98
N GLY A 362 2.24 17.20 -3.38
CA GLY A 362 1.18 16.30 -2.97
C GLY A 362 1.34 15.75 -1.55
N LYS A 363 2.43 16.08 -0.85
CA LYS A 363 2.55 15.81 0.59
C LYS A 363 1.82 16.88 1.38
N PHE A 364 1.12 16.49 2.44
CA PHE A 364 0.39 17.39 3.32
C PHE A 364 0.23 16.80 4.72
N VAL A 365 -0.09 17.66 5.67
CA VAL A 365 -0.48 17.25 7.03
C VAL A 365 -1.89 17.77 7.29
N LEU A 366 -2.81 16.86 7.59
CA LEU A 366 -4.21 17.14 7.93
C LEU A 366 -4.38 17.18 9.45
N ALA A 367 -5.06 18.18 9.95
CA ALA A 367 -5.44 18.30 11.35
C ALA A 367 -6.83 18.96 11.49
N ALA A 368 -7.53 18.62 12.58
CA ALA A 368 -8.75 19.29 13.01
C ALA A 368 -8.62 19.66 14.48
N PRO A 369 -7.96 20.79 14.80
CA PRO A 369 -7.85 21.25 16.16
C PRO A 369 -9.23 21.50 16.76
N GLU A 370 -9.39 21.22 18.06
CA GLU A 370 -10.65 21.44 18.76
C GLU A 370 -11.07 22.92 18.67
N GLY A 371 -12.31 23.19 18.24
CA GLY A 371 -12.82 24.54 18.07
C GLY A 371 -12.34 25.28 16.80
N ALA A 372 -11.63 24.61 15.90
CA ALA A 372 -11.13 25.23 14.66
C ALA A 372 -12.27 25.69 13.74
N ASP A 373 -11.98 26.75 12.98
CA ASP A 373 -12.90 27.33 12.00
C ASP A 373 -12.99 26.55 10.68
N GLY A 374 -12.08 25.60 10.46
CA GLY A 374 -12.02 24.73 9.29
C GLY A 374 -10.99 23.61 9.52
N LEU A 375 -10.91 22.68 8.57
CA LEU A 375 -9.81 21.71 8.51
C LEU A 375 -8.50 22.45 8.27
N HIS A 376 -7.46 22.09 9.02
CA HIS A 376 -6.12 22.61 8.78
C HIS A 376 -5.36 21.66 7.85
N VAL A 377 -4.88 22.17 6.71
CA VAL A 377 -4.08 21.40 5.76
C VAL A 377 -2.77 22.15 5.51
N THR A 378 -1.68 21.58 6.03
CA THR A 378 -0.33 22.06 5.73
C THR A 378 0.17 21.34 4.49
N VAL A 379 0.56 22.07 3.45
CA VAL A 379 0.91 21.52 2.13
C VAL A 379 2.36 21.84 1.79
N GLU A 380 3.12 20.87 1.31
CA GLU A 380 4.48 21.06 0.83
C GLU A 380 4.47 21.61 -0.60
N LEU A 381 5.17 22.71 -0.81
CA LEU A 381 5.38 23.29 -2.13
C LEU A 381 6.36 22.47 -2.97
N ALA A 382 6.22 22.50 -4.27
CA ALA A 382 7.20 21.96 -5.20
C ALA A 382 8.52 22.74 -5.14
N PRO A 383 9.68 22.16 -5.52
CA PRO A 383 10.96 22.85 -5.54
C PRO A 383 10.89 24.16 -6.35
N GLY A 384 11.39 25.24 -5.77
CA GLY A 384 11.44 26.54 -6.43
C GLY A 384 10.11 27.33 -6.45
N GLN A 385 9.08 26.83 -5.77
CA GLN A 385 7.83 27.55 -5.58
C GLN A 385 7.84 28.35 -4.28
N ASP A 386 7.29 29.56 -4.32
CA ASP A 386 7.13 30.42 -3.16
C ASP A 386 5.68 30.39 -2.66
N PRO A 387 5.44 30.50 -1.34
CA PRO A 387 4.10 30.57 -0.79
C PRO A 387 3.41 31.87 -1.18
N SER A 388 2.13 31.78 -1.57
CA SER A 388 1.29 32.96 -1.84
C SER A 388 -0.15 32.70 -1.37
N ASP A 389 -0.87 33.76 -1.05
CA ASP A 389 -2.27 33.69 -0.65
C ASP A 389 -3.15 33.16 -1.79
N ASP A 390 -2.90 33.60 -3.03
CA ASP A 390 -3.62 33.13 -4.22
C ASP A 390 -3.49 31.61 -4.41
N LEU A 391 -2.28 31.05 -4.22
CA LEU A 391 -2.05 29.63 -4.32
C LEU A 391 -2.75 28.88 -3.16
N ALA A 392 -2.73 29.41 -1.96
CA ALA A 392 -3.42 28.81 -0.81
C ALA A 392 -4.94 28.77 -1.03
N GLU A 393 -5.53 29.83 -1.57
CA GLU A 393 -6.95 29.91 -1.93
C GLU A 393 -7.30 28.88 -3.01
N GLU A 394 -6.50 28.77 -4.08
CA GLU A 394 -6.73 27.78 -5.15
C GLU A 394 -6.64 26.35 -4.61
N VAL A 395 -5.62 26.06 -3.79
CA VAL A 395 -5.50 24.75 -3.12
C VAL A 395 -6.73 24.43 -2.26
N ALA A 396 -7.19 25.39 -1.47
CA ALA A 396 -8.40 25.24 -0.65
C ALA A 396 -9.63 24.94 -1.51
N ALA A 397 -9.81 25.67 -2.61
CA ALA A 397 -10.92 25.51 -3.55
C ALA A 397 -10.92 24.10 -4.19
N ARG A 398 -9.75 23.59 -4.61
CA ARG A 398 -9.63 22.24 -5.18
C ARG A 398 -9.94 21.17 -4.14
N ILE A 399 -9.36 21.29 -2.95
CA ILE A 399 -9.61 20.34 -1.86
C ILE A 399 -11.11 20.29 -1.52
N VAL A 400 -11.77 21.43 -1.28
CA VAL A 400 -13.20 21.43 -0.88
C VAL A 400 -14.10 20.88 -1.98
N THR A 401 -13.80 21.16 -3.25
CA THR A 401 -14.56 20.65 -4.39
C THR A 401 -14.57 19.13 -4.41
N HIS A 402 -13.40 18.53 -4.22
CA HIS A 402 -13.27 17.07 -4.23
C HIS A 402 -13.73 16.41 -2.93
N LEU A 403 -13.54 17.05 -1.78
CA LEU A 403 -14.11 16.61 -0.50
C LEU A 403 -15.63 16.49 -0.58
N ARG A 404 -16.32 17.51 -1.11
CA ARG A 404 -17.77 17.48 -1.30
C ARG A 404 -18.23 16.34 -2.22
N ARG A 405 -17.44 16.02 -3.24
CA ARG A 405 -17.76 14.94 -4.19
C ARG A 405 -17.52 13.54 -3.60
N LEU A 406 -16.48 13.38 -2.78
CA LEU A 406 -15.95 12.08 -2.36
C LEU A 406 -16.25 11.72 -0.91
N ASN A 407 -16.88 12.62 -0.14
CA ASN A 407 -17.17 12.40 1.26
C ASN A 407 -18.57 12.96 1.62
N SER A 408 -19.55 12.07 1.64
CA SER A 408 -20.93 12.44 1.91
C SER A 408 -21.13 12.93 3.36
N GLU A 409 -20.42 12.35 4.33
CA GLU A 409 -20.47 12.80 5.73
C GLU A 409 -19.99 14.25 5.83
N PHE A 410 -18.89 14.58 5.17
CA PHE A 410 -18.37 15.95 5.14
C PHE A 410 -19.39 16.93 4.56
N THR A 411 -20.03 16.56 3.47
CA THR A 411 -21.04 17.40 2.81
C THR A 411 -22.28 17.63 3.70
N HIS A 412 -22.70 16.60 4.44
CA HIS A 412 -23.94 16.66 5.23
C HIS A 412 -23.73 17.20 6.65
N TYR A 413 -22.63 16.87 7.32
CA TYR A 413 -22.42 17.19 8.73
C TYR A 413 -21.66 18.49 8.95
N VAL A 414 -20.73 18.82 8.04
CA VAL A 414 -19.91 20.04 8.19
C VAL A 414 -20.70 21.26 7.69
N PRO A 415 -20.94 22.29 8.53
CA PRO A 415 -21.60 23.51 8.10
C PRO A 415 -20.87 24.15 6.91
N GLU A 416 -21.61 24.61 5.89
CA GLU A 416 -21.04 25.13 4.64
C GLU A 416 -19.94 26.16 4.85
N ARG A 417 -20.13 27.09 5.79
CA ARG A 417 -19.15 28.13 6.17
C ARG A 417 -17.85 27.58 6.78
N LYS A 418 -17.81 26.29 7.15
CA LYS A 418 -16.67 25.59 7.78
C LYS A 418 -16.03 24.57 6.83
N GLN A 419 -16.56 24.41 5.63
CA GLN A 419 -16.08 23.40 4.69
C GLN A 419 -14.80 23.83 3.97
N LEU A 420 -14.52 25.13 3.84
CA LEU A 420 -13.29 25.60 3.22
C LEU A 420 -12.11 25.33 4.15
N PRO A 421 -11.08 24.55 3.72
CA PRO A 421 -9.94 24.24 4.56
C PRO A 421 -9.02 25.47 4.71
N LEU A 422 -8.37 25.55 5.86
CA LEU A 422 -7.31 26.53 6.14
C LEU A 422 -5.97 25.98 5.67
N ILE A 423 -5.39 26.59 4.64
CA ILE A 423 -4.17 26.10 4.02
C ILE A 423 -2.95 26.82 4.58
N THR A 424 -1.94 26.04 4.96
CA THR A 424 -0.59 26.53 5.28
C THR A 424 0.39 25.95 4.26
N LEU A 425 1.02 26.82 3.46
CA LEU A 425 2.05 26.41 2.50
C LEU A 425 3.42 26.38 3.17
N ARG A 426 4.18 25.30 2.97
CA ARG A 426 5.55 25.14 3.47
C ARG A 426 6.52 24.92 2.31
N PRO A 427 7.75 25.44 2.41
CA PRO A 427 8.79 25.19 1.42
C PRO A 427 9.04 23.69 1.22
N TYR A 428 9.58 23.33 0.06
CA TYR A 428 10.04 21.98 -0.23
C TYR A 428 11.05 21.49 0.80
N ALA A 429 10.89 20.25 1.28
CA ALA A 429 11.72 19.58 2.28
C ALA A 429 11.83 20.36 3.61
N ASP A 430 10.73 21.02 4.03
CA ASP A 430 10.68 21.70 5.33
C ASP A 430 10.98 20.70 6.46
N PRO A 431 12.00 20.94 7.32
CA PRO A 431 12.43 19.97 8.33
C PRO A 431 11.40 19.78 9.46
N GLY A 432 10.46 20.69 9.63
CA GLY A 432 9.42 20.60 10.67
C GLY A 432 8.25 19.73 10.26
N ASP A 433 7.73 19.90 9.05
CA ASP A 433 6.54 19.22 8.57
C ASP A 433 6.84 18.11 7.54
N PHE A 434 7.91 18.27 6.74
CA PHE A 434 8.25 17.40 5.60
C PHE A 434 9.73 16.99 5.57
N PRO A 435 10.26 16.36 6.64
CA PRO A 435 11.66 15.98 6.68
C PRO A 435 11.99 14.96 5.58
N PRO A 436 13.07 15.16 4.81
CA PRO A 436 13.46 14.24 3.75
C PRO A 436 13.86 12.86 4.30
N GLY A 437 13.58 11.80 3.54
CA GLY A 437 13.99 10.42 3.88
C GLY A 437 13.16 9.74 4.98
N VAL A 438 12.16 10.39 5.54
CA VAL A 438 11.26 9.84 6.56
C VAL A 438 9.92 9.50 5.93
N LYS A 439 9.29 8.40 6.39
CA LYS A 439 7.92 8.08 5.97
C LYS A 439 6.98 9.21 6.40
N HIS A 440 6.25 9.76 5.45
CA HIS A 440 5.35 10.86 5.66
C HIS A 440 4.18 10.49 6.58
N ARG A 441 3.72 11.45 7.41
CA ARG A 441 2.54 11.31 8.26
C ARG A 441 1.49 12.33 7.82
N TYR A 442 0.38 11.83 7.31
CA TYR A 442 -0.69 12.65 6.75
C TYR A 442 -1.62 13.27 7.82
N VAL A 443 -1.62 12.78 9.06
CA VAL A 443 -2.56 13.20 10.11
C VAL A 443 -1.81 13.52 11.40
N ARG A 444 -2.22 14.61 12.06
CA ARG A 444 -1.80 15.01 13.42
C ARG A 444 -2.95 15.00 14.38
#